data_0646821e6de3ed405c1f761b35716b8a
#
_entry.id   0646821e6de3ed405c1f761b35716b8a
#
_cell.length_a   1.000
_cell.length_b   1.000
_cell.length_c   1.000
_cell.angle_alpha   90.00
_cell.angle_beta   90.00
_cell.angle_gamma   90.00
#
_symmetry.space_group_name_H-M   'P 1'
#
loop_
_entity.id
_entity.type
_entity.pdbx_description
1 polymer ?
#
loop_
_entity_poly.entity_id
_entity_poly.type
_entity_poly.pdbx_seq_one_letter_code
_entity_poly.pdbx_strand_id
1 'polypeptide(L)'
;MIQTGSLYREITMEASWEILINSVKELHVNNPILQNFCPFPNDLILQNVEHFHIEACDLIKREENLITNQYKDLRDKITEKAGYAHWRQTYKGTAVESRFLSQFGCYCLIGVGGPYTSSKMRAWVVYMPPNLYYPWHYHPA
;
A
#
# COMPACT_ATOMS: atom_id res chain seq x y z
N MET A 1 28.58 8.82 17.75
CA MET A 1 28.68 8.38 16.36
C MET A 1 27.57 7.43 15.88
N ILE A 2 26.63 7.03 16.75
CA ILE A 2 25.52 6.08 16.40
C ILE A 2 24.23 6.81 15.98
N GLN A 3 24.08 8.09 16.26
CA GLN A 3 22.86 8.85 15.97
C GLN A 3 22.73 9.36 14.52
N THR A 4 23.82 9.53 13.80
CA THR A 4 23.79 10.04 12.42
C THR A 4 23.27 9.03 11.41
N GLY A 5 23.50 7.74 11.61
CA GLY A 5 23.03 6.68 10.71
C GLY A 5 21.53 6.43 10.82
N SER A 6 20.95 6.59 12.03
CA SER A 6 19.51 6.42 12.26
C SER A 6 18.71 7.59 11.65
N LEU A 7 19.19 8.82 11.87
CA LEU A 7 18.55 10.01 11.30
C LEU A 7 18.59 10.03 9.77
N TYR A 8 19.69 9.60 9.17
CA TYR A 8 19.84 9.50 7.72
C TYR A 8 18.92 8.43 7.11
N ARG A 9 18.72 7.31 7.80
CA ARG A 9 17.74 6.28 7.41
C ARG A 9 16.31 6.79 7.50
N GLU A 10 15.95 7.53 8.55
CA GLU A 10 14.62 8.11 8.70
C GLU A 10 14.32 9.12 7.60
N ILE A 11 15.23 10.04 7.30
CA ILE A 11 15.09 11.04 6.24
C ILE A 11 14.93 10.38 4.86
N THR A 12 15.70 9.32 4.55
CA THR A 12 15.59 8.60 3.28
C THR A 12 14.31 7.77 3.19
N MET A 13 13.81 7.23 4.29
CA MET A 13 12.53 6.51 4.36
C MET A 13 11.35 7.44 4.14
N GLU A 14 11.32 8.60 4.79
CA GLU A 14 10.30 9.63 4.59
C GLU A 14 10.25 10.12 3.15
N ALA A 15 11.41 10.47 2.57
CA ALA A 15 11.51 10.91 1.19
C ALA A 15 10.98 9.86 0.19
N SER A 16 11.19 8.57 0.48
CA SER A 16 10.73 7.51 -0.41
C SER A 16 9.23 7.21 -0.30
N TRP A 17 8.60 7.42 0.86
CA TRP A 17 7.14 7.42 0.98
C TRP A 17 6.52 8.60 0.23
N GLU A 18 7.15 9.77 0.29
CA GLU A 18 6.74 10.95 -0.46
C GLU A 18 6.76 10.72 -1.97
N ILE A 19 7.78 10.05 -2.49
CA ILE A 19 7.86 9.65 -3.91
C ILE A 19 6.67 8.78 -4.30
N LEU A 20 6.32 7.79 -3.48
CA LEU A 20 5.17 6.92 -3.75
C LEU A 20 3.85 7.69 -3.69
N ILE A 21 3.61 8.48 -2.63
CA ILE A 21 2.33 9.19 -2.48
C ILE A 21 2.13 10.23 -3.59
N ASN A 22 3.19 10.87 -4.07
CA ASN A 22 3.12 11.79 -5.19
C ASN A 22 2.74 11.09 -6.50
N SER A 23 3.24 9.88 -6.75
CA SER A 23 2.82 9.07 -7.91
C SER A 23 1.36 8.63 -7.81
N VAL A 24 0.89 8.25 -6.62
CA VAL A 24 -0.51 7.93 -6.37
C VAL A 24 -1.41 9.15 -6.57
N LYS A 25 -0.98 10.31 -6.08
CA LYS A 25 -1.68 11.58 -6.28
C LYS A 25 -1.80 11.93 -7.76
N GLU A 26 -0.72 11.82 -8.51
CA GLU A 26 -0.72 12.10 -9.95
C GLU A 26 -1.72 11.22 -10.71
N LEU A 27 -1.71 9.90 -10.45
CA LEU A 27 -2.69 8.99 -11.01
C LEU A 27 -4.13 9.39 -10.63
N HIS A 28 -4.36 9.72 -9.38
CA HIS A 28 -5.69 10.05 -8.84
C HIS A 28 -6.26 11.33 -9.45
N VAL A 29 -5.48 12.42 -9.44
CA VAL A 29 -5.95 13.73 -9.95
C VAL A 29 -6.14 13.74 -11.45
N ASN A 30 -5.39 12.93 -12.18
CA ASN A 30 -5.52 12.78 -13.63
C ASN A 30 -6.63 11.82 -14.06
N ASN A 31 -7.28 11.15 -13.11
CA ASN A 31 -8.44 10.29 -13.37
C ASN A 31 -9.72 10.99 -12.90
N PRO A 32 -10.57 11.49 -13.83
CA PRO A 32 -11.78 12.23 -13.46
C PRO A 32 -12.76 11.44 -12.59
N ILE A 33 -12.84 10.13 -12.78
CA ILE A 33 -13.72 9.26 -12.00
C ILE A 33 -13.27 9.22 -10.54
N LEU A 34 -11.98 9.00 -10.31
CA LEU A 34 -11.41 8.96 -8.96
C LEU A 34 -11.52 10.33 -8.27
N GLN A 35 -11.14 11.39 -8.98
CA GLN A 35 -11.16 12.76 -8.44
C GLN A 35 -12.58 13.23 -8.12
N ASN A 36 -13.58 12.87 -8.92
CA ASN A 36 -14.97 13.19 -8.66
C ASN A 36 -15.56 12.37 -7.51
N PHE A 37 -15.15 11.10 -7.38
CA PHE A 37 -15.59 10.24 -6.28
C PHE A 37 -15.07 10.73 -4.94
N CYS A 38 -13.79 11.02 -4.86
CA CYS A 38 -13.14 11.55 -3.66
C CYS A 38 -11.93 12.39 -4.09
N PRO A 39 -11.98 13.72 -3.97
CA PRO A 39 -10.82 14.55 -4.29
C PRO A 39 -9.59 14.14 -3.50
N PHE A 40 -8.41 14.19 -4.12
CA PHE A 40 -7.18 13.85 -3.40
C PHE A 40 -7.00 14.83 -2.23
N PRO A 41 -6.69 14.33 -1.01
CA PRO A 41 -6.69 15.17 0.18
C PRO A 41 -5.53 16.15 0.20
N ASN A 42 -5.76 17.29 0.82
CA ASN A 42 -4.76 18.36 1.05
C ASN A 42 -4.31 18.43 2.51
N ASP A 43 -4.75 17.49 3.35
CA ASP A 43 -4.51 17.43 4.79
C ASP A 43 -3.63 16.25 5.22
N LEU A 44 -2.77 15.76 4.33
CA LEU A 44 -1.89 14.64 4.65
C LEU A 44 -0.90 15.02 5.76
N ILE A 45 -0.83 14.17 6.78
CA ILE A 45 0.13 14.26 7.87
C ILE A 45 0.99 13.02 7.86
N LEU A 46 2.32 13.19 7.78
CA LEU A 46 3.29 12.11 7.83
C LEU A 46 3.30 11.47 9.23
N GLN A 47 3.41 10.16 9.28
CA GLN A 47 3.57 9.39 10.51
C GLN A 47 4.55 8.23 10.31
N ASN A 48 5.06 7.70 11.41
CA ASN A 48 5.93 6.53 11.38
C ASN A 48 5.17 5.28 10.98
N VAL A 49 5.82 4.41 10.21
CA VAL A 49 5.32 3.09 9.84
C VAL A 49 6.09 2.03 10.61
N GLU A 50 5.39 1.23 11.38
CA GLU A 50 5.92 0.03 11.99
C GLU A 50 5.85 -1.11 10.98
N HIS A 51 7.01 -1.60 10.53
CA HIS A 51 7.05 -2.70 9.56
C HIS A 51 6.45 -3.97 10.16
N PHE A 52 5.55 -4.61 9.41
CA PHE A 52 5.03 -5.94 9.71
C PHE A 52 4.99 -6.78 8.43
N HIS A 53 5.66 -7.92 8.44
CA HIS A 53 5.80 -8.81 7.29
C HIS A 53 4.72 -9.90 7.28
N ILE A 54 4.18 -10.17 6.09
CA ILE A 54 3.38 -11.36 5.77
C ILE A 54 3.83 -11.93 4.43
N GLU A 55 3.42 -13.15 4.09
CA GLU A 55 3.83 -13.81 2.85
C GLU A 55 3.52 -12.99 1.59
N ALA A 56 2.38 -12.29 1.57
CA ALA A 56 2.00 -11.43 0.45
C ALA A 56 3.07 -10.38 0.10
N CYS A 57 3.83 -9.91 1.09
CA CYS A 57 4.96 -8.99 0.88
C CYS A 57 6.06 -9.59 0.00
N ASP A 58 6.37 -10.87 0.18
CA ASP A 58 7.35 -11.56 -0.65
C ASP A 58 6.81 -11.87 -2.05
N LEU A 59 5.53 -12.20 -2.13
CA LEU A 59 4.87 -12.52 -3.40
C LEU A 59 4.81 -11.31 -4.33
N ILE A 60 4.43 -10.14 -3.82
CA ILE A 60 4.38 -8.92 -4.66
C ILE A 60 5.75 -8.56 -5.23
N LYS A 61 6.83 -8.80 -4.47
CA LYS A 61 8.20 -8.54 -4.93
C LYS A 61 8.65 -9.50 -6.02
N ARG A 62 8.11 -10.72 -6.05
CA ARG A 62 8.44 -11.76 -7.04
C ARG A 62 7.49 -11.76 -8.23
N GLU A 63 6.41 -10.99 -8.20
CA GLU A 63 5.43 -10.94 -9.26
C GLU A 63 5.99 -10.26 -10.52
N GLU A 64 6.07 -11.00 -11.62
CA GLU A 64 6.64 -10.51 -12.89
C GLU A 64 5.57 -10.30 -13.98
N ASN A 65 4.38 -10.87 -13.82
CA ASN A 65 3.39 -11.01 -14.89
C ASN A 65 2.30 -9.91 -14.92
N LEU A 66 2.18 -9.10 -13.88
CA LEU A 66 1.13 -8.09 -13.76
C LEU A 66 1.63 -6.68 -14.11
N ILE A 67 2.48 -6.58 -15.12
CA ILE A 67 3.09 -5.31 -15.52
C ILE A 67 2.48 -4.83 -16.83
N THR A 68 1.82 -3.69 -16.78
CA THR A 68 1.50 -2.90 -17.97
C THR A 68 2.50 -1.75 -18.10
N ASN A 69 2.87 -1.36 -19.31
CA ASN A 69 3.79 -0.23 -19.53
C ASN A 69 3.28 1.07 -18.89
N GLN A 70 1.96 1.25 -18.88
CA GLN A 70 1.32 2.46 -18.36
C GLN A 70 1.52 2.65 -16.85
N TYR A 71 1.51 1.56 -16.08
CA TYR A 71 1.56 1.61 -14.61
C TYR A 71 2.84 1.03 -14.01
N LYS A 72 3.81 0.71 -14.86
CA LYS A 72 5.07 0.08 -14.42
C LYS A 72 5.79 0.89 -13.36
N ASP A 73 5.93 2.18 -13.56
CA ASP A 73 6.64 3.07 -12.63
C ASP A 73 5.95 3.12 -11.25
N LEU A 74 4.64 3.28 -11.22
CA LEU A 74 3.85 3.24 -9.97
C LEU A 74 3.94 1.87 -9.29
N ARG A 75 3.83 0.80 -10.06
CA ARG A 75 3.96 -0.57 -9.56
C ARG A 75 5.33 -0.81 -8.92
N ASP A 76 6.40 -0.36 -9.55
CA ASP A 76 7.77 -0.51 -9.02
C ASP A 76 7.94 0.24 -7.69
N LYS A 77 7.37 1.43 -7.55
CA LYS A 77 7.35 2.20 -6.30
C LYS A 77 6.55 1.50 -5.19
N ILE A 78 5.39 0.97 -5.52
CA ILE A 78 4.55 0.19 -4.60
C ILE A 78 5.32 -1.04 -4.10
N THR A 79 5.97 -1.76 -5.00
CA THR A 79 6.74 -2.97 -4.69
C THR A 79 7.97 -2.66 -3.85
N GLU A 80 8.67 -1.57 -4.14
CA GLU A 80 9.82 -1.12 -3.34
C GLU A 80 9.41 -0.84 -1.89
N LYS A 81 8.25 -0.21 -1.68
CA LYS A 81 7.76 0.10 -0.35
C LYS A 81 7.16 -1.10 0.40
N ALA A 82 6.83 -2.16 -0.30
CA ALA A 82 6.30 -3.37 0.32
C ALA A 82 7.18 -3.91 1.46
N GLY A 83 8.50 -3.80 1.35
CA GLY A 83 9.47 -4.23 2.37
C GLY A 83 9.52 -3.36 3.63
N TYR A 84 8.90 -2.20 3.63
CA TYR A 84 8.89 -1.24 4.76
C TYR A 84 7.50 -1.02 5.32
N ALA A 85 6.46 -1.55 4.68
CA ALA A 85 5.08 -1.33 5.03
C ALA A 85 4.62 -2.19 6.20
N HIS A 86 3.54 -1.76 6.84
CA HIS A 86 2.81 -2.58 7.81
C HIS A 86 1.73 -3.37 7.08
N TRP A 87 2.05 -4.62 6.75
CA TRP A 87 1.12 -5.52 6.08
C TRP A 87 0.05 -6.04 7.00
N ARG A 88 -1.14 -6.27 6.46
CA ARG A 88 -2.27 -6.84 7.17
C ARG A 88 -2.84 -8.02 6.41
N GLN A 89 -3.16 -9.06 7.16
CA GLN A 89 -4.03 -10.13 6.71
C GLN A 89 -5.47 -9.73 6.96
N THR A 90 -6.20 -9.43 5.89
CA THR A 90 -7.63 -9.22 5.97
C THR A 90 -8.35 -10.57 6.04
N TYR A 91 -9.56 -10.60 6.56
CA TYR A 91 -10.38 -11.82 6.69
C TYR A 91 -9.86 -12.88 7.67
N LYS A 92 -8.91 -12.55 8.52
CA LYS A 92 -8.48 -13.42 9.62
C LYS A 92 -9.65 -13.72 10.55
N GLY A 93 -9.87 -15.02 10.86
CA GLY A 93 -11.01 -15.46 11.66
C GLY A 93 -12.30 -15.65 10.87
N THR A 94 -12.28 -15.54 9.56
CA THR A 94 -13.39 -15.86 8.65
C THR A 94 -13.23 -17.26 8.04
N ALA A 95 -14.24 -17.73 7.31
CA ALA A 95 -14.27 -19.04 6.65
C ALA A 95 -13.48 -19.11 5.33
N VAL A 96 -12.51 -18.22 5.10
CA VAL A 96 -11.66 -18.24 3.91
C VAL A 96 -10.56 -19.29 4.04
N GLU A 97 -10.09 -19.80 2.89
CA GLU A 97 -8.99 -20.76 2.85
C GLU A 97 -7.70 -20.20 3.46
N SER A 98 -6.88 -21.05 4.07
CA SER A 98 -5.59 -20.67 4.64
C SER A 98 -4.62 -20.11 3.61
N ARG A 99 -4.66 -20.60 2.36
CA ARG A 99 -3.91 -20.04 1.23
C ARG A 99 -4.30 -18.58 0.96
N PHE A 100 -5.59 -18.26 1.00
CA PHE A 100 -6.07 -16.89 0.85
C PHE A 100 -5.51 -15.99 1.96
N LEU A 101 -5.57 -16.43 3.21
CA LEU A 101 -5.06 -15.65 4.36
C LEU A 101 -3.56 -15.35 4.26
N SER A 102 -2.76 -16.28 3.74
CA SER A 102 -1.31 -16.10 3.63
C SER A 102 -0.88 -15.28 2.42
N GLN A 103 -1.58 -15.43 1.29
CA GLN A 103 -1.16 -14.88 0.00
C GLN A 103 -1.87 -13.59 -0.41
N PHE A 104 -3.05 -13.33 0.15
CA PHE A 104 -3.75 -12.06 0.01
C PHE A 104 -3.34 -11.13 1.14
N GLY A 105 -3.04 -9.89 0.82
CA GLY A 105 -2.67 -8.92 1.84
C GLY A 105 -2.82 -7.48 1.39
N CYS A 106 -2.75 -6.59 2.34
CA CYS A 106 -2.78 -5.17 2.06
C CYS A 106 -1.86 -4.39 3.00
N TYR A 107 -1.43 -3.22 2.56
CA TYR A 107 -0.83 -2.22 3.44
C TYR A 107 -1.44 -0.84 3.19
N CYS A 108 -1.50 -0.06 4.25
CA CYS A 108 -2.09 1.27 4.22
C CYS A 108 -1.12 2.30 3.65
N LEU A 109 -1.59 3.21 2.82
CA LEU A 109 -0.86 4.41 2.40
C LEU A 109 -1.36 5.65 3.14
N ILE A 110 -2.68 5.79 3.26
CA ILE A 110 -3.32 6.89 3.98
C ILE A 110 -4.28 6.27 4.99
N GLY A 111 -3.99 6.43 6.27
CA GLY A 111 -4.78 5.89 7.36
C GLY A 111 -3.93 5.26 8.46
N VAL A 112 -4.58 4.51 9.34
CA VAL A 112 -3.91 3.87 10.48
C VAL A 112 -2.90 2.84 10.01
N GLY A 113 -1.65 2.97 10.47
CA GLY A 113 -0.54 2.08 10.12
C GLY A 113 0.15 2.42 8.81
N GLY A 114 -0.34 3.38 8.05
CA GLY A 114 0.31 3.90 6.85
C GLY A 114 1.23 5.08 7.11
N PRO A 115 2.00 5.52 6.11
CA PRO A 115 2.90 6.66 6.23
C PRO A 115 2.20 8.01 6.37
N TYR A 116 0.93 8.11 5.99
CA TYR A 116 0.15 9.33 6.05
C TYR A 116 -1.21 9.11 6.71
N THR A 117 -1.73 10.15 7.35
CA THR A 117 -3.12 10.23 7.78
C THR A 117 -3.83 11.36 7.08
N SER A 118 -5.16 11.25 6.97
CA SER A 118 -6.06 12.27 6.44
C SER A 118 -7.42 12.13 7.12
N SER A 119 -8.11 13.24 7.32
CA SER A 119 -9.51 13.23 7.75
C SER A 119 -10.49 12.98 6.58
N LYS A 120 -10.00 13.02 5.34
CA LYS A 120 -10.82 13.05 4.12
C LYS A 120 -10.73 11.77 3.28
N MET A 121 -9.64 11.01 3.40
CA MET A 121 -9.38 9.83 2.56
C MET A 121 -8.68 8.73 3.32
N ARG A 122 -9.00 7.49 2.96
CA ARG A 122 -8.20 6.30 3.28
C ARG A 122 -7.79 5.63 1.98
N ALA A 123 -6.53 5.22 1.90
CA ALA A 123 -5.99 4.55 0.71
C ALA A 123 -5.15 3.34 1.11
N TRP A 124 -5.34 2.25 0.37
CA TRP A 124 -4.68 0.97 0.62
C TRP A 124 -4.10 0.40 -0.66
N VAL A 125 -2.95 -0.25 -0.53
CA VAL A 125 -2.44 -1.16 -1.54
C VAL A 125 -2.95 -2.56 -1.20
N VAL A 126 -3.61 -3.19 -2.15
CA VAL A 126 -4.09 -4.56 -2.00
C VAL A 126 -3.37 -5.44 -3.02
N TYR A 127 -2.82 -6.55 -2.56
CA TYR A 127 -2.19 -7.54 -3.40
C TYR A 127 -2.95 -8.85 -3.35
N MET A 128 -3.26 -9.38 -4.51
CA MET A 128 -3.86 -10.69 -4.71
C MET A 128 -3.09 -11.41 -5.82
N PRO A 129 -2.43 -12.55 -5.53
CA PRO A 129 -1.72 -13.30 -6.56
C PRO A 129 -2.68 -13.92 -7.58
N PRO A 130 -2.20 -14.26 -8.78
CA PRO A 130 -3.01 -14.96 -9.76
C PRO A 130 -3.48 -16.33 -9.25
N ASN A 131 -4.61 -16.80 -9.76
CA ASN A 131 -5.24 -18.09 -9.41
C ASN A 131 -5.67 -18.23 -7.95
N LEU A 132 -5.79 -17.14 -7.21
CA LEU A 132 -6.38 -17.12 -5.88
C LEU A 132 -7.87 -16.88 -5.98
N TYR A 133 -8.68 -17.79 -5.40
CA TYR A 133 -10.12 -17.62 -5.37
C TYR A 133 -10.50 -16.55 -4.35
N TYR A 134 -11.17 -15.48 -4.82
CA TYR A 134 -11.71 -14.43 -3.99
C TYR A 134 -13.23 -14.56 -3.92
N PRO A 135 -13.79 -15.01 -2.77
CA PRO A 135 -15.22 -15.23 -2.65
C PRO A 135 -16.05 -13.97 -2.87
N TRP A 136 -17.23 -14.13 -3.42
CA TRP A 136 -18.20 -13.05 -3.49
C TRP A 136 -18.49 -12.48 -2.10
N HIS A 137 -18.43 -11.18 -1.95
CA HIS A 137 -18.73 -10.48 -0.71
C HIS A 137 -19.20 -9.05 -1.02
N TYR A 138 -19.75 -8.40 -0.02
CA TYR A 138 -20.12 -6.99 -0.10
C TYR A 138 -19.52 -6.22 1.08
N HIS A 139 -19.32 -4.95 0.89
CA HIS A 139 -18.95 -4.04 1.96
C HIS A 139 -20.19 -3.23 2.35
N PRO A 140 -20.50 -3.10 3.64
CA PRO A 140 -21.56 -2.20 4.08
C PRO A 140 -21.20 -0.75 3.68
N ALA A 141 -22.20 -0.01 3.21
CA ALA A 141 -22.04 1.38 2.81
C ALA A 141 -21.77 2.31 4.01
#